data_a07dc87f71e7cdb9bb6fe3ff3bbadbc8
#
_entry.id   a07dc87f71e7cdb9bb6fe3ff3bbadbc8
#
_cell.length_a   1.000
_cell.length_b   1.000
_cell.length_c   1.000
_cell.angle_alpha   90.00
_cell.angle_beta   90.00
_cell.angle_gamma   90.00
#
_symmetry.space_group_name_H-M   'P 1'
#
loop_
_entity.id
_entity.type
_entity.pdbx_description
1 polymer ?
#
loop_
_entity_poly.entity_id
_entity_poly.type
_entity_poly.pdbx_seq_one_letter_code
_entity_poly.pdbx_strand_id
1 'polypeptide(L)'
;MAVSPLDCMGCTNCVKVCPKGALEMVPTEQEMDQQPVWDYMVENVSEKKELIAANVKGSQFKQPYLEFSGSCAGCAETSYARLVTQLFGDRMYISNATGCSSIWGGPGATSPYCTDKNGHGPAWCNSLFEDNAEHGFGMYVGQEKIREDLMAKTEQLLAIEWAQPALKEAAQK
;
A
#
# COMPACT_ATOMS: atom_id res chain seq x y z
N MET A 1 4.55 1.55 -20.07
CA MET A 1 3.39 1.61 -19.15
C MET A 1 2.58 0.36 -19.39
N ALA A 2 2.18 -0.34 -18.36
CA ALA A 2 1.27 -1.47 -18.46
C ALA A 2 0.00 -1.18 -17.65
N VAL A 3 -1.10 -1.76 -18.05
CA VAL A 3 -2.39 -1.68 -17.37
C VAL A 3 -2.87 -3.09 -17.16
N SER A 4 -3.42 -3.40 -16.00
CA SER A 4 -4.12 -4.68 -15.77
C SER A 4 -5.50 -4.60 -16.42
N PRO A 5 -5.81 -5.42 -17.44
CA PRO A 5 -7.14 -5.43 -18.05
C PRO A 5 -8.25 -5.81 -17.07
N LEU A 6 -7.96 -6.72 -16.14
CA LEU A 6 -8.92 -7.19 -15.14
C LEU A 6 -9.27 -6.15 -14.07
N ASP A 7 -8.36 -5.23 -13.76
CA ASP A 7 -8.54 -4.20 -12.73
C ASP A 7 -8.98 -2.85 -13.32
N CYS A 8 -8.98 -2.70 -14.64
CA CYS A 8 -9.37 -1.47 -15.29
C CYS A 8 -10.88 -1.24 -15.20
N MET A 9 -11.30 -0.18 -14.51
CA MET A 9 -12.71 0.20 -14.34
C MET A 9 -13.34 0.91 -15.55
N GLY A 10 -12.58 1.17 -16.61
CA GLY A 10 -13.08 1.87 -17.78
C GLY A 10 -13.46 3.33 -17.57
N CYS A 11 -12.93 4.00 -16.54
CA CYS A 11 -13.32 5.37 -16.17
C CYS A 11 -12.87 6.47 -17.15
N THR A 12 -12.08 6.15 -18.17
CA THR A 12 -11.60 7.02 -19.26
C THR A 12 -10.65 8.15 -18.82
N ASN A 13 -10.37 8.34 -17.54
CA ASN A 13 -9.55 9.45 -17.03
C ASN A 13 -8.15 9.50 -17.67
N CYS A 14 -7.46 8.35 -17.76
CA CYS A 14 -6.13 8.25 -18.36
C CYS A 14 -6.11 8.70 -19.84
N VAL A 15 -7.14 8.34 -20.60
CA VAL A 15 -7.30 8.74 -22.01
C VAL A 15 -7.51 10.24 -22.12
N LYS A 16 -8.42 10.81 -21.31
CA LYS A 16 -8.76 12.23 -21.34
C LYS A 16 -7.59 13.15 -20.95
N VAL A 17 -6.73 12.72 -20.03
CA VAL A 17 -5.61 13.54 -19.55
C VAL A 17 -4.31 13.27 -20.30
N CYS A 18 -4.27 12.32 -21.23
CA CYS A 18 -3.08 12.01 -22.00
C CYS A 18 -2.73 13.14 -22.97
N PRO A 19 -1.62 13.90 -22.78
CA PRO A 19 -1.34 15.07 -23.59
C PRO A 19 -0.92 14.72 -25.03
N LYS A 20 -0.64 13.47 -25.31
CA LYS A 20 -0.20 12.96 -26.61
C LYS A 20 -1.26 12.12 -27.33
N GLY A 21 -2.43 11.90 -26.71
CA GLY A 21 -3.45 11.02 -27.26
C GLY A 21 -2.94 9.59 -27.51
N ALA A 22 -2.03 9.12 -26.65
CA ALA A 22 -1.38 7.82 -26.80
C ALA A 22 -2.15 6.65 -26.17
N LEU A 23 -3.34 6.90 -25.64
CA LEU A 23 -4.19 5.93 -24.97
C LEU A 23 -5.57 5.99 -25.60
N GLU A 24 -6.18 4.82 -25.80
CA GLU A 24 -7.56 4.70 -26.21
C GLU A 24 -8.28 3.65 -25.39
N MET A 25 -9.61 3.71 -25.38
CA MET A 25 -10.45 2.69 -24.75
C MET A 25 -10.83 1.65 -25.78
N VAL A 26 -10.58 0.38 -25.45
CA VAL A 26 -10.97 -0.77 -26.26
C VAL A 26 -11.74 -1.76 -25.38
N PRO A 27 -12.52 -2.69 -25.96
CA PRO A 27 -13.16 -3.77 -25.22
C PRO A 27 -12.11 -4.61 -24.47
N THR A 28 -12.38 -4.96 -23.21
CA THR A 28 -11.44 -5.69 -22.34
C THR A 28 -11.02 -7.02 -22.97
N GLU A 29 -11.91 -7.69 -23.68
CA GLU A 29 -11.66 -8.97 -24.32
C GLU A 29 -10.53 -8.93 -25.36
N GLN A 30 -10.27 -7.76 -25.94
CA GLN A 30 -9.19 -7.58 -26.92
C GLN A 30 -7.81 -7.44 -26.28
N GLU A 31 -7.76 -7.10 -24.99
CA GLU A 31 -6.52 -6.82 -24.27
C GLU A 31 -6.19 -7.89 -23.21
N MET A 32 -6.94 -8.97 -23.13
CA MET A 32 -6.72 -10.01 -22.11
C MET A 32 -5.32 -10.63 -22.18
N ASP A 33 -4.68 -10.64 -23.33
CA ASP A 33 -3.29 -11.12 -23.50
C ASP A 33 -2.27 -10.26 -22.76
N GLN A 34 -2.65 -9.05 -22.32
CA GLN A 34 -1.80 -8.18 -21.52
C GLN A 34 -1.80 -8.55 -20.03
N GLN A 35 -2.77 -9.32 -19.54
CA GLN A 35 -2.82 -9.70 -18.13
C GLN A 35 -1.60 -10.52 -17.70
N PRO A 36 -1.15 -11.56 -18.40
CA PRO A 36 0.09 -12.26 -18.04
C PRO A 36 1.34 -11.38 -18.06
N VAL A 37 1.37 -10.36 -18.91
CA VAL A 37 2.46 -9.38 -18.93
C VAL A 37 2.45 -8.52 -17.66
N TRP A 38 1.28 -8.09 -17.23
CA TRP A 38 1.09 -7.36 -15.98
C TRP A 38 1.54 -8.20 -14.79
N ASP A 39 1.07 -9.44 -14.68
CA ASP A 39 1.40 -10.36 -13.59
C ASP A 39 2.91 -10.58 -13.50
N TYR A 40 3.56 -10.85 -14.65
CA TYR A 40 5.02 -10.98 -14.72
C TYR A 40 5.76 -9.73 -14.23
N MET A 41 5.26 -8.55 -14.59
CA MET A 41 5.87 -7.28 -14.17
C MET A 41 5.76 -7.08 -12.66
N VAL A 42 4.60 -7.36 -12.08
CA VAL A 42 4.38 -7.23 -10.63
C VAL A 42 5.30 -8.19 -9.85
N GLU A 43 5.46 -9.42 -10.32
CA GLU A 43 6.28 -10.42 -9.65
C GLU A 43 7.79 -10.20 -9.81
N ASN A 44 8.23 -9.76 -10.99
CA ASN A 44 9.65 -9.83 -11.36
C ASN A 44 10.35 -8.48 -11.48
N VAL A 45 9.60 -7.38 -11.64
CA VAL A 45 10.22 -6.05 -11.78
C VAL A 45 10.26 -5.36 -10.43
N SER A 46 11.45 -5.00 -9.99
CA SER A 46 11.66 -4.24 -8.76
C SER A 46 11.72 -2.74 -9.00
N GLU A 47 11.43 -1.96 -7.95
CA GLU A 47 11.62 -0.51 -8.00
C GLU A 47 13.06 -0.13 -8.34
N LYS A 48 13.20 0.83 -9.24
CA LYS A 48 14.49 1.45 -9.60
C LYS A 48 14.76 2.62 -8.65
N LYS A 49 15.10 2.33 -7.40
CA LYS A 49 15.25 3.34 -6.33
C LYS A 49 16.20 4.47 -6.70
N GLU A 50 17.24 4.17 -7.43
CA GLU A 50 18.23 5.13 -7.94
C GLU A 50 17.67 6.14 -8.97
N LEU A 51 16.54 5.81 -9.59
CA LEU A 51 15.87 6.67 -10.57
C LEU A 51 14.71 7.47 -9.97
N ILE A 52 14.34 7.19 -8.72
CA ILE A 52 13.24 7.86 -8.02
C ILE A 52 13.76 9.11 -7.32
N ALA A 53 13.47 10.27 -7.90
CA ALA A 53 13.81 11.55 -7.29
C ALA A 53 13.01 11.80 -6.00
N ALA A 54 13.62 12.46 -5.00
CA ALA A 54 12.97 12.82 -3.74
C ALA A 54 12.05 14.05 -3.90
N ASN A 55 11.01 13.91 -4.71
CA ASN A 55 9.97 14.93 -4.95
C ASN A 55 8.62 14.25 -5.26
N VAL A 56 7.56 15.06 -5.38
CA VAL A 56 6.18 14.55 -5.62
C VAL A 56 6.10 13.71 -6.91
N LYS A 57 6.77 14.12 -7.99
CA LYS A 57 6.81 13.36 -9.23
C LYS A 57 7.49 12.00 -9.03
N GLY A 58 8.61 11.97 -8.33
CA GLY A 58 9.37 10.76 -8.04
C GLY A 58 8.58 9.78 -7.17
N SER A 59 7.80 10.25 -6.20
CA SER A 59 6.96 9.39 -5.35
C SER A 59 5.97 8.55 -6.15
N GLN A 60 5.56 9.00 -7.34
CA GLN A 60 4.62 8.27 -8.21
C GLN A 60 5.24 7.06 -8.91
N PHE A 61 6.57 6.90 -8.86
CA PHE A 61 7.28 5.72 -9.35
C PHE A 61 7.56 4.66 -8.27
N LYS A 62 7.17 4.95 -7.02
CA LYS A 62 7.18 3.94 -5.96
C LYS A 62 5.98 3.01 -6.10
N GLN A 63 6.13 1.78 -5.59
CA GLN A 63 5.02 0.84 -5.55
C GLN A 63 3.85 1.43 -4.76
N PRO A 64 2.65 1.54 -5.33
CA PRO A 64 1.45 1.87 -4.56
C PRO A 64 0.97 0.63 -3.81
N TYR A 65 0.58 0.80 -2.55
CA TYR A 65 -0.11 -0.25 -1.79
C TYR A 65 -1.62 -0.01 -1.73
N LEU A 66 -2.11 0.97 -2.49
CA LEU A 66 -3.49 1.13 -2.91
C LEU A 66 -3.47 1.21 -4.43
N GLU A 67 -4.06 0.24 -5.10
CA GLU A 67 -3.95 0.09 -6.56
C GLU A 67 -5.23 0.51 -7.26
N PHE A 68 -6.16 -0.38 -7.47
CA PHE A 68 -7.36 -0.20 -8.30
C PHE A 68 -8.59 -0.06 -7.41
N SER A 69 -8.83 1.13 -6.89
CA SER A 69 -9.98 1.35 -6.00
C SER A 69 -11.30 1.38 -6.76
N GLY A 70 -12.34 0.80 -6.16
CA GLY A 70 -13.72 0.86 -6.65
C GLY A 70 -14.43 2.20 -6.39
N SER A 71 -13.70 3.30 -6.27
CA SER A 71 -14.25 4.65 -6.06
C SER A 71 -14.82 5.25 -7.33
N CYS A 72 -15.56 6.36 -7.20
CA CYS A 72 -16.07 7.10 -8.35
C CYS A 72 -14.95 7.57 -9.26
N ALA A 73 -15.20 7.63 -10.56
CA ALA A 73 -14.25 8.16 -11.55
C ALA A 73 -13.80 9.58 -11.17
N GLY A 74 -12.47 9.79 -11.08
CA GLY A 74 -11.90 11.08 -10.69
C GLY A 74 -12.00 11.40 -9.19
N CYS A 75 -12.25 10.42 -8.32
CA CYS A 75 -12.24 10.62 -6.88
C CYS A 75 -10.87 11.11 -6.39
N ALA A 76 -10.83 12.29 -5.79
CA ALA A 76 -9.59 12.87 -5.28
C ALA A 76 -9.09 12.16 -4.01
N GLU A 77 -9.97 11.57 -3.19
CA GLU A 77 -9.62 10.88 -1.95
C GLU A 77 -8.65 9.73 -2.21
N THR A 78 -8.92 8.91 -3.21
CA THR A 78 -8.08 7.76 -3.56
C THR A 78 -6.68 8.16 -4.06
N SER A 79 -6.54 9.34 -4.65
CA SER A 79 -5.24 9.89 -5.03
C SER A 79 -4.36 10.18 -3.82
N TYR A 80 -4.92 10.75 -2.77
CA TYR A 80 -4.22 11.02 -1.52
C TYR A 80 -3.90 9.72 -0.78
N ALA A 81 -4.87 8.82 -0.65
CA ALA A 81 -4.66 7.51 -0.03
C ALA A 81 -3.54 6.74 -0.74
N ARG A 82 -3.54 6.73 -2.07
CA ARG A 82 -2.48 6.12 -2.87
C ARG A 82 -1.10 6.74 -2.58
N LEU A 83 -1.01 8.07 -2.57
CA LEU A 83 0.25 8.76 -2.28
C LEU A 83 0.79 8.38 -0.91
N VAL A 84 -0.06 8.37 0.11
CA VAL A 84 0.33 8.00 1.48
C VAL A 84 0.82 6.55 1.52
N THR A 85 0.16 5.62 0.81
CA THR A 85 0.62 4.23 0.72
C THR A 85 1.94 4.09 -0.03
N GLN A 86 2.21 4.90 -1.05
CA GLN A 86 3.51 4.91 -1.74
C GLN A 86 4.67 5.36 -0.85
N LEU A 87 4.37 6.15 0.19
CA LEU A 87 5.38 6.66 1.13
C LEU A 87 5.57 5.75 2.34
N PHE A 88 4.51 5.13 2.82
CA PHE A 88 4.48 4.45 4.11
C PHE A 88 3.80 3.07 4.10
N GLY A 89 3.28 2.62 2.96
CA GLY A 89 2.39 1.46 2.85
C GLY A 89 2.95 0.17 3.42
N ASP A 90 4.27 -0.03 3.33
CA ASP A 90 4.96 -1.20 3.87
C ASP A 90 4.85 -1.37 5.39
N ARG A 91 4.47 -0.30 6.11
CA ARG A 91 4.42 -0.24 7.58
C ARG A 91 3.24 0.56 8.14
N MET A 92 2.17 0.72 7.35
CA MET A 92 0.99 1.49 7.75
C MET A 92 -0.02 0.66 8.52
N TYR A 93 -0.60 1.28 9.54
CA TYR A 93 -1.88 0.89 10.13
C TYR A 93 -2.92 1.93 9.76
N ILE A 94 -4.07 1.48 9.30
CA ILE A 94 -5.17 2.34 8.89
C ILE A 94 -6.36 2.10 9.80
N SER A 95 -6.71 3.12 10.60
CA SER A 95 -7.96 3.18 11.31
C SER A 95 -8.94 3.98 10.45
N ASN A 96 -9.87 3.30 9.81
CA ASN A 96 -10.82 3.88 8.88
C ASN A 96 -12.16 4.15 9.57
N ALA A 97 -12.71 5.33 9.36
CA ALA A 97 -14.08 5.64 9.77
C ALA A 97 -15.08 5.19 8.70
N THR A 98 -16.28 4.79 9.11
CA THR A 98 -17.34 4.42 8.17
C THR A 98 -17.67 5.58 7.22
N GLY A 99 -17.56 5.32 5.93
CA GLY A 99 -17.76 6.29 4.85
C GLY A 99 -17.41 5.69 3.49
N CYS A 100 -17.13 6.52 2.49
CA CYS A 100 -16.73 6.04 1.16
C CYS A 100 -15.50 5.14 1.20
N SER A 101 -14.53 5.47 2.03
CA SER A 101 -13.29 4.67 2.20
C SER A 101 -13.55 3.28 2.78
N SER A 102 -14.64 3.08 3.54
CA SER A 102 -15.08 1.74 3.95
C SER A 102 -15.61 0.93 2.79
N ILE A 103 -16.27 1.58 1.85
CA ILE A 103 -16.94 0.93 0.71
C ILE A 103 -15.92 0.49 -0.34
N TRP A 104 -14.99 1.36 -0.72
CA TRP A 104 -13.98 0.99 -1.72
C TRP A 104 -12.74 0.30 -1.11
N GLY A 105 -12.50 0.43 0.20
CA GLY A 105 -11.33 -0.14 0.88
C GLY A 105 -11.60 -1.37 1.75
N GLY A 106 -12.87 -1.58 2.18
CA GLY A 106 -13.23 -2.60 3.17
C GLY A 106 -13.48 -4.02 2.66
N PRO A 107 -14.17 -4.22 1.53
CA PRO A 107 -14.51 -5.58 1.08
C PRO A 107 -13.26 -6.39 0.72
N GLY A 108 -13.07 -7.52 1.39
CA GLY A 108 -11.87 -8.36 1.21
C GLY A 108 -11.64 -8.83 -0.23
N ALA A 109 -12.72 -9.14 -0.95
CA ALA A 109 -12.64 -9.61 -2.34
C ALA A 109 -12.30 -8.52 -3.35
N THR A 110 -12.54 -7.26 -3.03
CA THR A 110 -12.36 -6.11 -3.93
C THR A 110 -11.53 -5.00 -3.29
N SER A 111 -10.80 -5.31 -2.22
CA SER A 111 -9.92 -4.34 -1.56
C SER A 111 -8.82 -3.87 -2.51
N PRO A 112 -8.62 -2.56 -2.66
CA PRO A 112 -7.54 -2.02 -3.47
C PRO A 112 -6.18 -2.06 -2.77
N TYR A 113 -6.15 -2.38 -1.48
CA TYR A 113 -4.92 -2.50 -0.72
C TYR A 113 -4.22 -3.81 -1.02
N CYS A 114 -2.92 -3.73 -1.23
CA CYS A 114 -2.08 -4.88 -1.57
C CYS A 114 -0.81 -4.92 -0.71
N THR A 115 -0.03 -5.97 -0.88
CA THR A 115 1.26 -6.15 -0.24
C THR A 115 2.39 -6.16 -1.28
N ASP A 116 3.62 -5.92 -0.82
CA ASP A 116 4.79 -6.18 -1.62
C ASP A 116 5.09 -7.69 -1.69
N LYS A 117 6.11 -8.06 -2.48
CA LYS A 117 6.57 -9.45 -2.62
C LYS A 117 7.08 -10.10 -1.33
N ASN A 118 7.31 -9.33 -0.27
CA ASN A 118 7.72 -9.82 1.05
C ASN A 118 6.51 -9.95 2.00
N GLY A 119 5.31 -9.64 1.55
CA GLY A 119 4.09 -9.67 2.34
C GLY A 119 3.86 -8.43 3.22
N HIS A 120 4.62 -7.35 3.01
CA HIS A 120 4.41 -6.11 3.73
C HIS A 120 3.39 -5.23 3.01
N GLY A 121 2.49 -4.63 3.75
CA GLY A 121 1.45 -3.73 3.24
C GLY A 121 0.60 -3.16 4.37
N PRO A 122 -0.36 -2.28 4.05
CA PRO A 122 -1.21 -1.66 5.04
C PRO A 122 -2.07 -2.68 5.80
N ALA A 123 -2.11 -2.56 7.13
CA ALA A 123 -3.10 -3.22 7.96
C ALA A 123 -4.31 -2.31 8.10
N TRP A 124 -5.47 -2.75 7.62
CA TRP A 124 -6.69 -1.94 7.56
C TRP A 124 -7.74 -2.46 8.54
N CYS A 125 -8.33 -1.56 9.30
CA CYS A 125 -9.44 -1.84 10.20
C CYS A 125 -10.46 -0.71 10.13
N ASN A 126 -11.76 -1.06 10.19
CA ASN A 126 -12.85 -0.09 10.19
C ASN A 126 -13.46 0.04 11.57
N SER A 127 -13.81 1.26 11.93
CA SER A 127 -14.64 1.58 13.08
C SER A 127 -15.89 2.37 12.66
N LEU A 128 -16.77 2.65 13.60
CA LEU A 128 -17.86 3.59 13.36
C LEU A 128 -17.30 5.02 13.24
N PHE A 129 -18.05 5.88 12.57
CA PHE A 129 -17.64 7.28 12.40
C PHE A 129 -17.47 7.99 13.74
N GLU A 130 -18.34 7.69 14.70
CA GLU A 130 -18.42 8.33 16.00
C GLU A 130 -17.24 7.99 16.92
N ASP A 131 -16.63 6.81 16.76
CA ASP A 131 -15.59 6.27 17.65
C ASP A 131 -14.21 6.13 17.00
N ASN A 132 -14.04 6.64 15.78
CA ASN A 132 -12.81 6.42 15.04
C ASN A 132 -11.57 7.06 15.68
N ALA A 133 -11.74 8.18 16.37
CA ALA A 133 -10.63 8.83 17.06
C ALA A 133 -10.09 7.95 18.19
N GLU A 134 -10.97 7.39 19.00
CA GLU A 134 -10.65 6.47 20.09
C GLU A 134 -10.08 5.16 19.57
N HIS A 135 -10.67 4.62 18.50
CA HIS A 135 -10.19 3.42 17.84
C HIS A 135 -8.76 3.60 17.31
N GLY A 136 -8.49 4.69 16.58
CA GLY A 136 -7.16 4.98 16.07
C GLY A 136 -6.14 5.22 17.18
N PHE A 137 -6.53 5.91 18.23
CA PHE A 137 -5.69 6.11 19.41
C PHE A 137 -5.39 4.79 20.11
N GLY A 138 -6.38 3.93 20.27
CA GLY A 138 -6.20 2.59 20.84
C GLY A 138 -5.25 1.71 20.04
N MET A 139 -5.34 1.74 18.70
CA MET A 139 -4.39 1.07 17.82
C MET A 139 -2.95 1.59 18.03
N TYR A 140 -2.78 2.91 18.11
CA TYR A 140 -1.48 3.53 18.35
C TYR A 140 -0.89 3.09 19.71
N VAL A 141 -1.66 3.22 20.79
CA VAL A 141 -1.22 2.84 22.14
C VAL A 141 -0.86 1.34 22.20
N GLY A 142 -1.67 0.49 21.55
CA GLY A 142 -1.38 -0.95 21.47
C GLY A 142 -0.05 -1.24 20.77
N GLN A 143 0.22 -0.58 19.64
CA GLN A 143 1.48 -0.74 18.92
C GLN A 143 2.69 -0.20 19.69
N GLU A 144 2.55 0.96 20.33
CA GLU A 144 3.62 1.50 21.20
C GLU A 144 3.93 0.56 22.35
N LYS A 145 2.92 -0.04 22.98
CA LYS A 145 3.14 -0.99 24.06
C LYS A 145 3.87 -2.24 23.59
N ILE A 146 3.50 -2.79 22.45
CA ILE A 146 4.19 -3.95 21.86
C ILE A 146 5.66 -3.58 21.56
N ARG A 147 5.90 -2.39 21.01
CA ARG A 147 7.24 -1.90 20.71
C ARG A 147 8.10 -1.74 21.95
N GLU A 148 7.56 -1.13 23.02
CA GLU A 148 8.25 -0.99 24.30
C GLU A 148 8.62 -2.37 24.88
N ASP A 149 7.70 -3.31 24.87
CA ASP A 149 7.93 -4.67 25.39
C ASP A 149 9.00 -5.42 24.55
N LEU A 150 9.02 -5.24 23.24
CA LEU A 150 10.06 -5.79 22.38
C LEU A 150 11.42 -5.15 22.64
N MET A 151 11.48 -3.85 22.80
CA MET A 151 12.71 -3.13 23.16
C MET A 151 13.27 -3.60 24.49
N ALA A 152 12.43 -3.70 25.52
CA ALA A 152 12.84 -4.20 26.83
C ALA A 152 13.37 -5.65 26.79
N LYS A 153 12.72 -6.54 26.01
CA LYS A 153 13.21 -7.92 25.79
C LYS A 153 14.53 -7.94 25.04
N THR A 154 14.70 -7.05 24.06
CA THR A 154 15.95 -6.94 23.29
C THR A 154 17.09 -6.48 24.20
N GLU A 155 16.87 -5.51 25.06
CA GLU A 155 17.85 -5.06 26.08
C GLU A 155 18.24 -6.21 27.03
N GLN A 156 17.24 -6.97 27.52
CA GLN A 156 17.50 -8.15 28.33
C GLN A 156 18.33 -9.19 27.60
N LEU A 157 18.05 -9.45 26.31
CA LEU A 157 18.81 -10.36 25.48
C LEU A 157 20.27 -9.92 25.34
N LEU A 158 20.51 -8.62 25.12
CA LEU A 158 21.86 -8.08 25.01
C LEU A 158 22.65 -8.21 26.31
N ALA A 159 21.98 -8.18 27.46
CA ALA A 159 22.60 -8.37 28.78
C ALA A 159 23.00 -9.84 29.07
N ILE A 160 22.49 -10.80 28.34
CA ILE A 160 22.79 -12.23 28.55
C ILE A 160 24.22 -12.53 28.06
N GLU A 161 25.11 -12.93 28.96
CA GLU A 161 26.53 -13.20 28.63
C GLU A 161 26.70 -14.37 27.66
N TRP A 162 25.94 -15.45 27.82
CA TRP A 162 26.04 -16.66 27.02
C TRP A 162 25.28 -16.61 25.68
N ALA A 163 24.57 -15.51 25.37
CA ALA A 163 23.85 -15.39 24.11
C ALA A 163 24.83 -15.38 22.92
N GLN A 164 24.44 -16.06 21.84
CA GLN A 164 25.26 -16.18 20.64
C GLN A 164 25.62 -14.80 20.05
N PRO A 165 26.89 -14.55 19.66
CA PRO A 165 27.30 -13.25 19.12
C PRO A 165 26.46 -12.78 17.93
N ALA A 166 26.11 -13.68 17.01
CA ALA A 166 25.28 -13.36 15.86
C ALA A 166 23.89 -12.85 16.25
N LEU A 167 23.30 -13.38 17.33
CA LEU A 167 22.01 -12.94 17.85
C LEU A 167 22.10 -11.53 18.46
N LYS A 168 23.18 -11.24 19.20
CA LYS A 168 23.44 -9.90 19.75
C LYS A 168 23.64 -8.87 18.64
N GLU A 169 24.39 -9.21 17.61
CA GLU A 169 24.58 -8.32 16.45
C GLU A 169 23.26 -8.02 15.71
N ALA A 170 22.41 -9.04 15.55
CA ALA A 170 21.09 -8.85 14.97
C ALA A 170 20.16 -7.95 15.83
N ALA A 171 20.26 -8.07 17.15
CA ALA A 171 19.48 -7.29 18.11
C ALA A 171 19.93 -5.82 18.23
N GLN A 172 21.13 -5.47 17.74
CA GLN A 172 21.66 -4.10 17.74
C GLN A 172 21.30 -3.32 16.46
N LYS A 173 20.83 -4.00 15.41
CA LYS A 173 20.38 -3.40 14.12
C LYS A 173 18.93 -3.01 14.16
#